data_7305f2b5bc6a1a81f486b00d53729065
#
_entry.id   7305f2b5bc6a1a81f486b00d53729065
#
_cell.length_a   1.000
_cell.length_b   1.000
_cell.length_c   1.000
_cell.angle_alpha   90.00
_cell.angle_beta   90.00
_cell.angle_gamma   90.00
#
_symmetry.space_group_name_H-M   'P 1'
#
loop_
_entity.id
_entity.type
_entity.pdbx_description
1 polymer ?
#
loop_
_entity_poly.entity_id
_entity_poly.type
_entity_poly.pdbx_seq_one_letter_code
_entity_poly.pdbx_strand_id
1 'polypeptide(L)'
;MCIRDSAGTAYTSWSGAENWIDEEVLTTIRKWIDNGGGFIGVGEPTAYQYQGKFFQLSDVLGVDKEVGFTLSHDKYNTVDPNHFIVEDIEGEIDFGEGMASIYGHGENYQIIRQHKEFAQLVTNTYGAGRSVYLAGLPYSPQNCRLLLRAIYWAAAKEDEMKKYYVDNVNAEVAAFEAVGKIVVINNSLDALDTHLYVEGNLREKLRLAPMEMRWLDI
;
A
#
# COMPACT_ATOMS: atom_id res chain seq x y z
N MET A 1 -12.94 -5.09 -8.00
CA MET A 1 -11.65 -5.25 -7.30
C MET A 1 -11.62 -6.64 -6.70
N CYS A 2 -10.78 -7.53 -7.20
CA CYS A 2 -10.61 -8.85 -6.61
C CYS A 2 -9.46 -8.76 -5.60
N ILE A 3 -9.79 -8.67 -4.32
CA ILE A 3 -8.81 -8.86 -3.26
C ILE A 3 -8.67 -10.38 -3.11
N ARG A 4 -7.60 -10.94 -3.64
CA ARG A 4 -7.19 -12.29 -3.30
C ARG A 4 -6.06 -12.18 -2.30
N ASP A 5 -6.31 -12.68 -1.11
CA ASP A 5 -5.24 -12.96 -0.15
C ASP A 5 -4.42 -14.12 -0.70
N SER A 6 -3.32 -13.79 -1.35
CA SER A 6 -2.32 -14.76 -1.73
C SER A 6 -1.21 -14.68 -0.71
N ALA A 7 -1.29 -15.47 0.33
CA ALA A 7 -0.21 -15.63 1.29
C ALA A 7 1.07 -16.02 0.56
N GLY A 8 2.06 -15.13 0.60
CA GLY A 8 3.16 -15.16 -0.35
C GLY A 8 4.44 -15.82 0.10
N THR A 9 4.45 -16.70 1.08
CA THR A 9 5.71 -17.38 1.43
C THR A 9 5.89 -18.66 0.61
N ALA A 10 7.00 -18.74 -0.10
CA ALA A 10 7.35 -19.81 -1.04
C ALA A 10 7.36 -21.23 -0.42
N TYR A 11 7.19 -21.38 0.87
CA TYR A 11 7.36 -22.66 1.58
C TYR A 11 6.24 -22.97 2.57
N THR A 12 5.18 -22.20 2.63
CA THR A 12 4.04 -22.57 3.48
C THR A 12 3.03 -23.38 2.69
N SER A 13 2.47 -24.41 3.30
CA SER A 13 1.43 -25.26 2.70
C SER A 13 0.15 -24.53 2.31
N TRP A 14 0.05 -23.25 2.67
CA TRP A 14 -1.09 -22.37 2.38
C TRP A 14 -0.81 -21.36 1.26
N SER A 15 0.44 -21.24 0.82
CA SER A 15 0.86 -20.13 -0.06
C SER A 15 0.47 -20.32 -1.53
N GLY A 16 0.07 -21.52 -1.93
CA GLY A 16 -0.18 -21.80 -3.35
C GLY A 16 1.04 -21.46 -4.21
N ALA A 17 2.25 -21.78 -3.73
CA ALA A 17 3.50 -21.44 -4.38
C ALA A 17 3.54 -21.90 -5.84
N GLU A 18 2.90 -23.01 -6.16
CA GLU A 18 2.80 -23.53 -7.52
C GLU A 18 2.06 -22.58 -8.48
N ASN A 19 1.18 -21.72 -7.97
CA ASN A 19 0.51 -20.72 -8.80
C ASN A 19 1.48 -19.67 -9.35
N TRP A 20 2.63 -19.47 -8.69
CA TRP A 20 3.62 -18.49 -9.10
C TRP A 20 4.64 -19.02 -10.12
N ILE A 21 4.51 -20.28 -10.55
CA ILE A 21 5.21 -20.84 -11.70
C ILE A 21 4.26 -21.15 -12.86
N ASP A 22 2.96 -20.90 -12.67
CA ASP A 22 1.97 -21.05 -13.74
C ASP A 22 1.99 -19.81 -14.64
N GLU A 23 2.47 -19.99 -15.86
CA GLU A 23 2.60 -18.92 -16.84
C GLU A 23 1.24 -18.32 -17.25
N GLU A 24 0.16 -19.07 -17.21
CA GLU A 24 -1.18 -18.58 -17.53
C GLU A 24 -1.67 -17.62 -16.43
N VAL A 25 -1.45 -17.97 -15.16
CA VAL A 25 -1.77 -17.12 -14.01
C VAL A 25 -0.97 -15.82 -14.06
N LEU A 26 0.36 -15.92 -14.21
CA LEU A 26 1.25 -14.77 -14.25
C LEU A 26 0.94 -13.84 -15.44
N THR A 27 0.72 -14.42 -16.60
CA THR A 27 0.36 -13.66 -17.81
C THR A 27 -0.98 -12.96 -17.68
N THR A 28 -1.96 -13.61 -17.06
CA THR A 28 -3.28 -13.03 -16.82
C THR A 28 -3.21 -11.84 -15.87
N ILE A 29 -2.43 -11.97 -14.77
CA ILE A 29 -2.22 -10.87 -13.83
C ILE A 29 -1.50 -9.70 -14.52
N ARG A 30 -0.41 -9.97 -15.26
CA ARG A 30 0.31 -8.92 -16.00
C ARG A 30 -0.61 -8.19 -16.98
N LYS A 31 -1.39 -8.90 -17.77
CA LYS A 31 -2.35 -8.29 -18.72
C LYS A 31 -3.39 -7.43 -18.00
N TRP A 32 -3.89 -7.89 -16.85
CA TRP A 32 -4.86 -7.12 -16.09
C TRP A 32 -4.27 -5.81 -15.57
N ILE A 33 -3.03 -5.84 -15.07
CA ILE A 33 -2.33 -4.66 -14.58
C ILE A 33 -1.94 -3.74 -15.75
N ASP A 34 -1.41 -4.29 -16.84
CA ASP A 34 -1.06 -3.54 -18.05
C ASP A 34 -2.26 -2.74 -18.60
N ASN A 35 -3.46 -3.26 -18.44
CA ASN A 35 -4.72 -2.60 -18.81
C ASN A 35 -5.30 -1.65 -17.72
N GLY A 36 -4.50 -1.24 -16.74
CA GLY A 36 -4.91 -0.26 -15.73
C GLY A 36 -5.33 -0.86 -14.39
N GLY A 37 -5.10 -2.14 -14.15
CA GLY A 37 -5.33 -2.77 -12.86
C GLY A 37 -4.33 -2.29 -11.79
N GLY A 38 -4.77 -2.28 -10.52
CA GLY A 38 -3.92 -1.97 -9.37
C GLY A 38 -3.46 -3.23 -8.66
N PHE A 39 -2.19 -3.31 -8.25
CA PHE A 39 -1.63 -4.45 -7.54
C PHE A 39 -0.90 -4.02 -6.27
N ILE A 40 -1.16 -4.69 -5.14
CA ILE A 40 -0.48 -4.43 -3.87
C ILE A 40 0.10 -5.73 -3.35
N GLY A 41 1.41 -5.71 -3.10
CA GLY A 41 2.15 -6.82 -2.53
C GLY A 41 2.67 -6.48 -1.14
N VAL A 42 2.49 -7.38 -0.17
CA VAL A 42 2.97 -7.21 1.20
C VAL A 42 3.85 -8.39 1.60
N GLY A 43 5.01 -8.11 2.18
CA GLY A 43 5.95 -9.13 2.62
C GLY A 43 6.62 -9.86 1.46
N GLU A 44 6.23 -11.09 1.20
CA GLU A 44 6.75 -11.93 0.11
C GLU A 44 5.69 -12.23 -0.97
N PRO A 45 5.15 -11.19 -1.63
CA PRO A 45 4.11 -11.40 -2.65
C PRO A 45 4.71 -12.12 -3.86
N THR A 46 3.99 -13.10 -4.38
CA THR A 46 4.39 -13.89 -5.56
C THR A 46 5.74 -14.62 -5.42
N ALA A 47 6.12 -14.89 -4.16
CA ALA A 47 7.42 -15.48 -3.85
C ALA A 47 7.49 -16.95 -4.29
N TYR A 48 8.39 -17.20 -5.20
CA TYR A 48 8.82 -18.54 -5.61
C TYR A 48 10.16 -18.43 -6.31
N GLN A 49 11.22 -18.98 -5.71
CA GLN A 49 12.55 -18.92 -6.33
C GLN A 49 12.60 -19.79 -7.60
N TYR A 50 12.43 -19.15 -8.74
CA TYR A 50 12.42 -19.81 -10.04
C TYR A 50 13.03 -18.91 -11.13
N GLN A 51 13.82 -19.48 -12.02
CA GLN A 51 14.46 -18.79 -13.14
C GLN A 51 15.22 -17.50 -12.76
N GLY A 52 15.89 -17.52 -11.59
CA GLY A 52 16.71 -16.40 -11.14
C GLY A 52 15.95 -15.24 -10.51
N LYS A 53 14.64 -15.38 -10.33
CA LYS A 53 13.78 -14.41 -9.63
C LYS A 53 13.27 -14.99 -8.32
N PHE A 54 13.05 -14.14 -7.35
CA PHE A 54 12.35 -14.52 -6.13
C PHE A 54 10.87 -14.13 -6.21
N PHE A 55 10.57 -12.89 -6.60
CA PHE A 55 9.20 -12.49 -6.92
C PHE A 55 8.89 -12.74 -8.39
N GLN A 56 7.96 -13.63 -8.68
CA GLN A 56 7.63 -13.98 -10.06
C GLN A 56 6.94 -12.83 -10.82
N LEU A 57 6.40 -11.84 -10.11
CA LEU A 57 5.90 -10.57 -10.65
C LEU A 57 6.81 -9.40 -10.26
N SER A 58 8.13 -9.58 -10.18
CA SER A 58 9.10 -8.53 -9.85
C SER A 58 9.02 -7.34 -10.81
N ASP A 59 8.78 -7.58 -12.08
CA ASP A 59 8.57 -6.57 -13.12
C ASP A 59 7.32 -5.71 -12.86
N VAL A 60 6.25 -6.30 -12.34
CA VAL A 60 5.03 -5.60 -11.93
C VAL A 60 5.25 -4.85 -10.64
N LEU A 61 5.83 -5.50 -9.63
CA LEU A 61 6.04 -4.93 -8.29
C LEU A 61 7.10 -3.81 -8.27
N GLY A 62 8.02 -3.80 -9.24
CA GLY A 62 9.15 -2.89 -9.24
C GLY A 62 10.22 -3.26 -8.21
N VAL A 63 10.16 -4.45 -7.65
CA VAL A 63 11.13 -4.97 -6.67
C VAL A 63 11.38 -6.46 -6.88
N ASP A 64 12.57 -6.90 -6.44
CA ASP A 64 12.87 -8.32 -6.27
C ASP A 64 13.66 -8.52 -4.97
N LYS A 65 13.77 -9.75 -4.54
CA LYS A 65 14.53 -10.13 -3.36
C LYS A 65 15.84 -10.81 -3.77
N GLU A 66 16.93 -10.36 -3.19
CA GLU A 66 18.21 -11.02 -3.37
C GLU A 66 18.28 -12.29 -2.54
N VAL A 67 18.53 -13.42 -3.20
CA VAL A 67 18.60 -14.74 -2.58
C VAL A 67 20.00 -15.28 -2.77
N GLY A 68 20.65 -15.68 -1.69
CA GLY A 68 21.97 -16.27 -1.73
C GLY A 68 23.05 -15.40 -1.07
N PHE A 69 24.30 -15.71 -1.39
CA PHE A 69 25.45 -14.95 -0.89
C PHE A 69 25.63 -13.70 -1.74
N THR A 70 25.21 -12.56 -1.24
CA THR A 70 25.45 -11.29 -1.89
C THR A 70 26.84 -10.80 -1.56
N LEU A 71 27.61 -10.49 -2.58
CA LEU A 71 28.88 -9.80 -2.45
C LEU A 71 28.74 -8.28 -2.57
N SER A 72 27.58 -7.81 -2.99
CA SER A 72 27.30 -6.39 -3.16
C SER A 72 26.51 -5.87 -1.97
N HIS A 73 27.10 -4.94 -1.23
CA HIS A 73 26.42 -4.20 -0.16
C HIS A 73 25.80 -2.90 -0.66
N ASP A 74 26.16 -2.48 -1.86
CA ASP A 74 25.76 -1.19 -2.40
C ASP A 74 24.62 -1.36 -3.42
N LYS A 75 23.41 -1.29 -2.92
CA LYS A 75 22.23 -1.10 -3.79
C LYS A 75 22.01 0.41 -3.88
N TYR A 76 22.33 0.97 -5.03
CA TYR A 76 22.14 2.40 -5.31
C TYR A 76 20.68 2.68 -5.55
N ASN A 77 19.94 2.88 -4.46
CA ASN A 77 18.53 3.24 -4.52
C ASN A 77 18.41 4.76 -4.35
N THR A 78 17.75 5.42 -5.28
CA THR A 78 17.31 6.79 -5.08
C THR A 78 15.98 6.75 -4.34
N VAL A 79 15.94 7.35 -3.15
CA VAL A 79 14.72 7.46 -2.36
C VAL A 79 14.09 8.83 -2.61
N ASP A 80 12.84 8.83 -3.05
CA ASP A 80 12.02 10.02 -3.06
C ASP A 80 10.89 9.85 -2.04
N PRO A 81 10.97 10.52 -0.89
CA PRO A 81 9.99 10.37 0.18
C PRO A 81 8.66 11.08 -0.10
N ASN A 82 8.60 11.90 -1.15
CA ASN A 82 7.42 12.69 -1.49
C ASN A 82 6.48 11.88 -2.37
N HIS A 83 5.45 11.33 -1.76
CA HIS A 83 4.46 10.52 -2.50
C HIS A 83 3.10 10.57 -1.84
N PHE A 84 2.03 10.53 -2.64
CA PHE A 84 0.64 10.51 -2.17
C PHE A 84 0.41 9.50 -1.05
N ILE A 85 0.98 8.30 -1.14
CA ILE A 85 0.77 7.21 -0.17
C ILE A 85 1.19 7.62 1.26
N VAL A 86 2.15 8.52 1.40
CA VAL A 86 2.73 8.93 2.70
C VAL A 86 2.50 10.41 3.03
N GLU A 87 1.68 11.10 2.26
CA GLU A 87 1.47 12.56 2.36
C GLU A 87 0.98 13.00 3.77
N ASP A 88 0.20 12.17 4.45
CA ASP A 88 -0.36 12.43 5.79
C ASP A 88 0.18 11.47 6.87
N ILE A 89 1.23 10.73 6.57
CA ILE A 89 1.86 9.83 7.53
C ILE A 89 2.98 10.57 8.25
N GLU A 90 2.82 10.78 9.54
CA GLU A 90 3.82 11.43 10.39
C GLU A 90 4.76 10.41 11.03
N GLY A 91 6.06 10.76 11.09
CA GLY A 91 7.08 9.94 11.73
C GLY A 91 7.49 8.68 10.96
N GLU A 92 8.02 7.71 11.68
CA GLU A 92 8.46 6.44 11.10
C GLU A 92 7.26 5.52 10.87
N ILE A 93 7.31 4.81 9.74
CA ILE A 93 6.34 3.77 9.41
C ILE A 93 6.86 2.45 9.98
N ASP A 94 6.02 1.76 10.75
CA ASP A 94 6.32 0.43 11.26
C ASP A 94 6.03 -0.62 10.18
N PHE A 95 7.08 -1.22 9.64
CA PHE A 95 6.98 -2.36 8.73
C PHE A 95 7.13 -3.71 9.45
N GLY A 96 7.13 -3.72 10.79
CA GLY A 96 7.41 -4.92 11.60
C GLY A 96 8.86 -5.37 11.43
N GLU A 97 9.08 -6.69 11.39
CA GLU A 97 10.42 -7.21 11.08
C GLU A 97 10.84 -6.84 9.65
N GLY A 98 9.86 -6.58 8.78
CA GLY A 98 10.07 -6.23 7.38
C GLY A 98 10.78 -7.32 6.58
N MET A 99 10.78 -7.19 5.27
CA MET A 99 11.55 -8.10 4.42
C MET A 99 12.94 -7.53 4.16
N ALA A 100 13.96 -8.32 4.45
CA ALA A 100 15.34 -7.99 4.13
C ALA A 100 15.69 -8.30 2.67
N SER A 101 16.75 -7.69 2.18
CA SER A 101 17.34 -7.95 0.86
C SER A 101 16.43 -7.62 -0.33
N ILE A 102 15.47 -6.71 -0.13
CA ILE A 102 14.61 -6.20 -1.20
C ILE A 102 15.31 -5.03 -1.89
N TYR A 103 15.31 -5.05 -3.21
CA TYR A 103 15.90 -4.01 -4.05
C TYR A 103 14.95 -3.61 -5.19
N GLY A 104 15.13 -2.38 -5.69
CA GLY A 104 14.37 -1.89 -6.86
C GLY A 104 14.71 -2.67 -8.12
N HIS A 105 13.69 -3.05 -8.90
CA HIS A 105 13.81 -3.84 -10.12
C HIS A 105 13.04 -3.21 -11.28
N GLY A 106 13.70 -3.07 -12.43
CA GLY A 106 13.10 -2.40 -13.60
C GLY A 106 13.46 -0.92 -13.69
N GLU A 107 12.66 -0.14 -14.42
CA GLU A 107 12.97 1.26 -14.74
C GLU A 107 11.95 2.26 -14.16
N ASN A 108 10.75 1.80 -13.84
CA ASN A 108 9.62 2.67 -13.49
C ASN A 108 9.26 2.67 -12.00
N TYR A 109 10.11 2.08 -11.17
CA TYR A 109 9.87 2.06 -9.73
C TYR A 109 10.32 3.35 -9.04
N GLN A 110 9.66 3.66 -7.94
CA GLN A 110 10.05 4.72 -7.02
C GLN A 110 10.12 4.16 -5.59
N ILE A 111 11.29 4.27 -4.95
CA ILE A 111 11.44 3.91 -3.55
C ILE A 111 11.03 5.10 -2.69
N ILE A 112 10.02 4.91 -1.85
CA ILE A 112 9.47 5.94 -0.97
C ILE A 112 10.04 5.81 0.44
N ARG A 113 10.26 4.57 0.89
CA ARG A 113 10.90 4.26 2.19
C ARG A 113 11.88 3.13 2.02
N GLN A 114 12.99 3.24 2.75
CA GLN A 114 13.98 2.17 2.87
C GLN A 114 14.52 2.11 4.30
N HIS A 115 14.97 0.95 4.72
CA HIS A 115 15.74 0.77 5.93
C HIS A 115 17.13 0.27 5.55
N LYS A 116 18.18 1.03 5.93
CA LYS A 116 19.55 0.80 5.42
C LYS A 116 19.52 0.83 3.88
N GLU A 117 19.81 -0.30 3.25
CA GLU A 117 19.84 -0.47 1.79
C GLU A 117 18.62 -1.25 1.25
N PHE A 118 17.70 -1.67 2.13
CA PHE A 118 16.55 -2.47 1.74
C PHE A 118 15.31 -1.61 1.51
N ALA A 119 14.69 -1.77 0.36
CA ALA A 119 13.45 -1.10 0.03
C ALA A 119 12.29 -1.62 0.90
N GLN A 120 11.50 -0.71 1.48
CA GLN A 120 10.38 -1.05 2.37
C GLN A 120 9.03 -0.64 1.80
N LEU A 121 8.97 0.50 1.11
CA LEU A 121 7.79 0.98 0.41
C LEU A 121 8.19 1.41 -0.98
N VAL A 122 7.66 0.75 -1.98
CA VAL A 122 7.97 1.01 -3.40
C VAL A 122 6.68 1.10 -4.18
N THR A 123 6.63 2.04 -5.11
CA THR A 123 5.60 2.12 -6.14
C THR A 123 6.21 1.82 -7.50
N ASN A 124 5.40 1.28 -8.39
CA ASN A 124 5.81 1.03 -9.76
C ASN A 124 4.65 1.25 -10.72
N THR A 125 4.97 1.58 -11.96
CA THR A 125 4.00 1.64 -13.06
C THR A 125 4.29 0.52 -14.06
N TYR A 126 3.25 -0.21 -14.45
CA TYR A 126 3.36 -1.31 -15.39
C TYR A 126 2.24 -1.19 -16.44
N GLY A 127 2.62 -0.82 -17.67
CA GLY A 127 1.63 -0.43 -18.66
C GLY A 127 0.80 0.76 -18.22
N ALA A 128 -0.52 0.63 -18.24
CA ALA A 128 -1.45 1.63 -17.71
C ALA A 128 -1.76 1.45 -16.22
N GLY A 129 -1.28 0.38 -15.59
CA GLY A 129 -1.55 0.05 -14.20
C GLY A 129 -0.46 0.49 -13.24
N ARG A 130 -0.75 0.31 -11.94
CA ARG A 130 0.12 0.73 -10.84
C ARG A 130 0.25 -0.36 -9.80
N SER A 131 1.41 -0.47 -9.19
CA SER A 131 1.63 -1.41 -8.09
C SER A 131 2.31 -0.77 -6.89
N VAL A 132 2.05 -1.32 -5.72
CA VAL A 132 2.67 -0.92 -4.46
C VAL A 132 3.27 -2.16 -3.80
N TYR A 133 4.52 -2.05 -3.37
CA TYR A 133 5.17 -3.04 -2.53
C TYR A 133 5.35 -2.48 -1.11
N LEU A 134 5.01 -3.30 -0.11
CA LEU A 134 5.20 -3.04 1.31
C LEU A 134 6.00 -4.19 1.92
N ALA A 135 7.14 -3.89 2.56
CA ALA A 135 7.99 -4.93 3.18
C ALA A 135 7.33 -5.66 4.36
N GLY A 136 6.33 -5.04 4.95
CA GLY A 136 5.50 -5.58 6.01
C GLY A 136 4.38 -4.59 6.33
N LEU A 137 3.33 -5.04 7.01
CA LEU A 137 2.17 -4.20 7.33
C LEU A 137 1.53 -4.66 8.66
N PRO A 138 2.25 -4.53 9.81
CA PRO A 138 1.64 -4.82 11.09
C PRO A 138 0.45 -3.91 11.35
N TYR A 139 -0.54 -4.42 12.08
CA TYR A 139 -1.74 -3.65 12.35
C TYR A 139 -1.45 -2.43 13.23
N SER A 140 -1.78 -1.26 12.71
CA SER A 140 -1.84 0.01 13.46
C SER A 140 -2.76 0.98 12.71
N PRO A 141 -3.33 2.01 13.36
CA PRO A 141 -4.11 3.04 12.66
C PRO A 141 -3.33 3.72 11.54
N GLN A 142 -2.04 3.99 11.76
CA GLN A 142 -1.15 4.57 10.75
C GLN A 142 -1.01 3.63 9.53
N ASN A 143 -0.81 2.34 9.76
CA ASN A 143 -0.68 1.37 8.68
C ASN A 143 -2.00 1.10 7.96
N CYS A 144 -3.15 1.21 8.65
CA CYS A 144 -4.45 1.20 8.00
C CYS A 144 -4.60 2.39 7.04
N ARG A 145 -4.19 3.59 7.47
CA ARG A 145 -4.17 4.79 6.62
C ARG A 145 -3.21 4.61 5.44
N LEU A 146 -2.02 4.07 5.68
CA LEU A 146 -1.03 3.77 4.64
C LEU A 146 -1.61 2.83 3.57
N LEU A 147 -2.23 1.73 4.01
CA LEU A 147 -2.86 0.77 3.12
C LEU A 147 -4.02 1.40 2.32
N LEU A 148 -4.87 2.18 2.98
CA LEU A 148 -5.96 2.89 2.32
C LEU A 148 -5.44 3.78 1.18
N ARG A 149 -4.41 4.58 1.46
CA ARG A 149 -3.78 5.45 0.46
C ARG A 149 -3.12 4.64 -0.66
N ALA A 150 -2.48 3.53 -0.33
CA ALA A 150 -1.91 2.62 -1.33
C ALA A 150 -2.99 2.04 -2.27
N ILE A 151 -4.17 1.69 -1.73
CA ILE A 151 -5.32 1.20 -2.51
C ILE A 151 -5.82 2.29 -3.46
N TYR A 152 -6.03 3.51 -2.98
CA TYR A 152 -6.48 4.62 -3.83
C TYR A 152 -5.47 4.95 -4.92
N TRP A 153 -4.18 4.98 -4.59
CA TRP A 153 -3.14 5.24 -5.57
C TRP A 153 -3.02 4.12 -6.62
N ALA A 154 -3.03 2.86 -6.20
CA ALA A 154 -2.98 1.73 -7.13
C ALA A 154 -4.20 1.67 -8.05
N ALA A 155 -5.36 2.16 -7.59
CA ALA A 155 -6.58 2.27 -8.37
C ALA A 155 -6.65 3.54 -9.24
N ALA A 156 -5.65 4.44 -9.20
CA ALA A 156 -5.64 5.75 -9.85
C ALA A 156 -6.85 6.63 -9.45
N LYS A 157 -7.17 6.66 -8.14
CA LYS A 157 -8.34 7.33 -7.56
C LYS A 157 -7.99 8.26 -6.40
N GLU A 158 -6.84 8.89 -6.46
CA GLU A 158 -6.34 9.78 -5.41
C GLU A 158 -7.32 10.95 -5.13
N ASP A 159 -7.93 11.48 -6.18
CA ASP A 159 -8.90 12.59 -6.05
C ASP A 159 -10.19 12.14 -5.35
N GLU A 160 -10.62 10.90 -5.54
CA GLU A 160 -11.79 10.36 -4.83
C GLU A 160 -11.53 10.27 -3.32
N MET A 161 -10.31 9.91 -2.91
CA MET A 161 -9.94 9.90 -1.50
C MET A 161 -9.97 11.30 -0.88
N LYS A 162 -9.51 12.31 -1.63
CA LYS A 162 -9.46 13.71 -1.17
C LYS A 162 -10.84 14.39 -1.15
N LYS A 163 -11.85 13.79 -1.75
CA LYS A 163 -13.19 14.37 -1.78
C LYS A 163 -13.79 14.53 -0.37
N TYR A 164 -13.63 13.49 0.47
CA TYR A 164 -13.99 13.51 1.88
C TYR A 164 -12.83 12.97 2.69
N TYR A 165 -12.27 13.78 3.56
CA TYR A 165 -11.03 13.46 4.23
C TYR A 165 -11.02 13.97 5.68
N VAL A 166 -10.36 13.23 6.57
CA VAL A 166 -10.04 13.64 7.94
C VAL A 166 -8.55 13.45 8.20
N ASP A 167 -7.93 14.41 8.86
CA ASP A 167 -6.48 14.46 9.06
C ASP A 167 -5.95 13.57 10.20
N ASN A 168 -6.79 13.17 11.15
CA ASN A 168 -6.36 12.28 12.22
C ASN A 168 -6.40 10.81 11.77
N VAL A 169 -5.29 10.09 11.91
CA VAL A 169 -5.15 8.68 11.49
C VAL A 169 -6.04 7.69 12.25
N ASN A 170 -6.52 8.09 13.43
CA ASN A 170 -7.47 7.31 14.22
C ASN A 170 -8.94 7.65 13.90
N ALA A 171 -9.16 8.57 12.96
CA ALA A 171 -10.49 8.90 12.49
C ALA A 171 -10.70 8.45 11.05
N GLU A 172 -11.92 8.08 10.74
CA GLU A 172 -12.37 7.74 9.39
C GLU A 172 -13.56 8.59 8.99
N VAL A 173 -13.73 8.78 7.69
CA VAL A 173 -14.90 9.43 7.11
C VAL A 173 -15.53 8.55 6.04
N ALA A 174 -16.85 8.44 6.06
CA ALA A 174 -17.62 7.82 4.99
C ALA A 174 -18.73 8.74 4.55
N ALA A 175 -18.89 8.92 3.23
CA ALA A 175 -19.93 9.76 2.65
C ALA A 175 -21.02 8.90 2.02
N PHE A 176 -22.24 9.26 2.28
CA PHE A 176 -23.46 8.66 1.76
C PHE A 176 -24.19 9.71 0.91
N GLU A 177 -23.61 10.04 -0.24
CA GLU A 177 -24.06 11.15 -1.10
C GLU A 177 -25.54 11.02 -1.51
N ALA A 178 -26.00 9.79 -1.76
CA ALA A 178 -27.38 9.54 -2.16
C ALA A 178 -28.43 9.99 -1.11
N VAL A 179 -28.02 10.11 0.15
CA VAL A 179 -28.88 10.57 1.25
C VAL A 179 -28.37 11.87 1.89
N GLY A 180 -27.36 12.49 1.30
CA GLY A 180 -26.80 13.77 1.76
C GLY A 180 -26.17 13.72 3.15
N LYS A 181 -25.50 12.62 3.51
CA LYS A 181 -24.91 12.43 4.83
C LYS A 181 -23.43 12.06 4.77
N ILE A 182 -22.70 12.54 5.77
CA ILE A 182 -21.32 12.13 6.09
C ILE A 182 -21.31 11.57 7.50
N VAL A 183 -20.57 10.52 7.75
CA VAL A 183 -20.23 10.07 9.11
C VAL A 183 -18.74 10.19 9.33
N VAL A 184 -18.35 10.77 10.47
CA VAL A 184 -16.97 10.77 10.96
C VAL A 184 -16.90 9.87 12.17
N ILE A 185 -15.95 8.95 12.18
CA ILE A 185 -15.84 7.87 13.17
C ILE A 185 -14.50 8.00 13.88
N ASN A 186 -14.52 8.01 15.22
CA ASN A 186 -13.33 7.84 16.03
C ASN A 186 -13.12 6.33 16.29
N ASN A 187 -12.08 5.75 15.73
CA ASN A 187 -11.73 4.32 15.87
C ASN A 187 -10.79 4.06 17.07
N SER A 188 -10.62 5.04 17.96
CA SER A 188 -9.78 4.89 19.15
C SER A 188 -10.57 4.86 20.46
N LEU A 189 -9.94 4.35 21.51
CA LEU A 189 -10.49 4.36 22.87
C LEU A 189 -10.26 5.69 23.61
N ASP A 190 -9.65 6.67 22.95
CA ASP A 190 -9.40 8.00 23.46
C ASP A 190 -10.21 9.05 22.69
N ALA A 191 -10.52 10.18 23.35
CA ALA A 191 -11.08 11.32 22.65
C ALA A 191 -10.03 11.92 21.73
N LEU A 192 -10.42 12.32 20.53
CA LEU A 192 -9.53 12.92 19.54
C LEU A 192 -10.11 14.19 18.92
N ASP A 193 -9.20 15.04 18.46
CA ASP A 193 -9.51 16.19 17.62
C ASP A 193 -9.13 15.85 16.16
N THR A 194 -9.99 16.22 15.23
CA THR A 194 -9.75 16.03 13.79
C THR A 194 -10.40 17.16 12.99
N HIS A 195 -9.96 17.35 11.78
CA HIS A 195 -10.54 18.30 10.84
C HIS A 195 -11.19 17.52 9.69
N LEU A 196 -12.45 17.82 9.42
CA LEU A 196 -13.14 17.30 8.24
C LEU A 196 -12.90 18.24 7.06
N TYR A 197 -12.42 17.68 5.97
CA TYR A 197 -12.24 18.36 4.68
C TYR A 197 -13.24 17.78 3.67
N VAL A 198 -13.79 18.67 2.87
CA VAL A 198 -14.65 18.32 1.72
C VAL A 198 -14.09 19.03 0.49
N GLU A 199 -13.78 18.26 -0.54
CA GLU A 199 -13.16 18.75 -1.78
C GLU A 199 -11.91 19.63 -1.52
N GLY A 200 -11.08 19.19 -0.55
CA GLY A 200 -9.84 19.87 -0.15
C GLY A 200 -10.03 21.10 0.75
N ASN A 201 -11.25 21.53 1.04
CA ASN A 201 -11.52 22.67 1.90
C ASN A 201 -11.87 22.22 3.31
N LEU A 202 -11.29 22.89 4.32
CA LEU A 202 -11.69 22.69 5.72
C LEU A 202 -13.16 23.02 5.87
N ARG A 203 -13.95 22.02 6.24
CA ARG A 203 -15.36 22.17 6.52
C ARG A 203 -15.66 22.41 8.00
N GLU A 204 -15.11 21.53 8.86
CA GLU A 204 -15.41 21.56 10.28
C GLU A 204 -14.25 21.02 11.13
N LYS A 205 -14.07 21.61 12.32
CA LYS A 205 -13.18 21.09 13.36
C LYS A 205 -14.01 20.28 14.33
N LEU A 206 -13.66 19.02 14.51
CA LEU A 206 -14.41 18.07 15.29
C LEU A 206 -13.60 17.60 16.51
N ARG A 207 -14.26 17.54 17.66
CA ARG A 207 -13.78 16.79 18.80
C ARG A 207 -14.73 15.61 19.01
N LEU A 208 -14.20 14.39 18.92
CA LEU A 208 -14.95 13.16 19.03
C LEU A 208 -14.62 12.45 20.33
N ALA A 209 -15.64 11.96 21.02
CA ALA A 209 -15.46 11.07 22.16
C ALA A 209 -14.91 9.69 21.69
N PRO A 210 -14.40 8.86 22.62
CA PRO A 210 -13.99 7.50 22.29
C PRO A 210 -15.07 6.73 21.54
N MET A 211 -14.72 6.11 20.41
CA MET A 211 -15.63 5.30 19.58
C MET A 211 -16.87 6.04 19.08
N GLU A 212 -16.85 7.37 19.08
CA GLU A 212 -17.98 8.19 18.61
C GLU A 212 -18.13 8.10 17.08
N MET A 213 -19.38 7.97 16.64
CA MET A 213 -19.80 8.16 15.25
C MET A 213 -20.65 9.42 15.16
N ARG A 214 -20.15 10.43 14.45
CA ARG A 214 -20.85 11.71 14.28
C ARG A 214 -21.37 11.86 12.88
N TRP A 215 -22.68 11.98 12.75
CA TRP A 215 -23.37 12.21 11.48
C TRP A 215 -23.51 13.70 11.19
N LEU A 216 -23.18 14.07 9.97
CA LEU A 216 -23.26 15.44 9.46
C LEU A 216 -24.02 15.46 8.13
N ASP A 217 -24.60 16.60 7.77
CA ASP A 217 -25.15 16.81 6.44
C ASP A 217 -24.02 17.15 5.45
N ILE A 218 -24.15 16.74 4.16
CA ILE A 218 -23.20 17.10 3.09
C ILE A 218 -23.34 18.56 2.73
#